data_6ec6b18e3ccbe6db03566ec892fca004
#
_entry.id   6ec6b18e3ccbe6db03566ec892fca004
#
_cell.length_a   1.000
_cell.length_b   1.000
_cell.length_c   1.000
_cell.angle_alpha   90.00
_cell.angle_beta   90.00
_cell.angle_gamma   90.00
#
_symmetry.space_group_name_H-M   'P 1'
#
loop_
_entity.id
_entity.type
_entity.pdbx_description
1 polymer ?
#
loop_
_entity_poly.entity_id
_entity_poly.type
_entity_poly.pdbx_seq_one_letter_code
_entity_poly.pdbx_strand_id
1 'polypeptide(L)'
;EEYIRKLIAERDPVKAKAKRPVRLAVIQLGTYDGCIYNAREVIRKIGHLCDYILFDSAWVGYEQFIPMMRDCSPLLIDNLGPENPGIFVTHSVHKLQSGFSQASQILKKDSHIAGQERYVNHERLNNAFMLHESTSPLYQIFASLDVNARMLEGKAGKYMLSLIHISE
;
A
#
# COMPACT_ATOMS: atom_id res chain seq x y z
N GLU A 1 12.56 -10.14 14.38
CA GLU A 1 11.60 -9.94 15.49
C GLU A 1 12.30 -9.40 16.73
N GLU A 2 13.29 -10.13 17.25
CA GLU A 2 14.01 -9.76 18.47
C GLU A 2 14.55 -8.32 18.44
N TYR A 3 15.18 -7.92 17.36
CA TYR A 3 15.70 -6.57 17.20
C TYR A 3 14.60 -5.49 17.26
N ILE A 4 13.44 -5.72 16.60
CA ILE A 4 12.32 -4.79 16.64
C ILE A 4 11.78 -4.65 18.07
N ARG A 5 11.60 -5.78 18.78
CA ARG A 5 11.14 -5.77 20.17
C ARG A 5 12.12 -5.06 21.10
N LYS A 6 13.42 -5.25 20.88
CA LYS A 6 14.46 -4.55 21.64
C LYS A 6 14.35 -3.04 21.48
N LEU A 7 14.24 -2.54 20.25
CA LEU A 7 14.09 -1.09 19.98
C LEU A 7 12.81 -0.51 20.62
N ILE A 8 11.71 -1.26 20.59
CA ILE A 8 10.46 -0.82 21.23
C ILE A 8 10.63 -0.80 22.74
N ALA A 9 11.29 -1.80 23.34
CA ALA A 9 11.51 -1.92 24.77
C ALA A 9 12.31 -0.75 25.38
N GLU A 10 13.16 -0.10 24.59
CA GLU A 10 13.90 1.10 25.00
C GLU A 10 12.96 2.28 25.36
N ARG A 11 11.75 2.31 24.78
CA ARG A 11 10.75 3.38 25.00
C ARG A 11 9.54 2.89 25.77
N ASP A 12 9.09 1.68 25.50
CA ASP A 12 7.89 1.08 26.06
C ASP A 12 8.07 -0.44 26.27
N PRO A 13 8.59 -0.87 27.42
CA PRO A 13 8.81 -2.28 27.73
C PRO A 13 7.53 -3.12 27.77
N VAL A 14 6.39 -2.51 28.08
CA VAL A 14 5.09 -3.20 28.11
C VAL A 14 4.64 -3.50 26.69
N LYS A 15 4.68 -2.51 25.82
CA LYS A 15 4.32 -2.63 24.42
C LYS A 15 5.22 -3.63 23.67
N ALA A 16 6.51 -3.67 24.00
CA ALA A 16 7.44 -4.62 23.39
C ALA A 16 7.03 -6.08 23.60
N LYS A 17 6.31 -6.40 24.68
CA LYS A 17 5.80 -7.75 25.02
C LYS A 17 4.44 -8.05 24.38
N ALA A 18 3.77 -7.07 23.81
CA ALA A 18 2.48 -7.28 23.16
C ALA A 18 2.56 -8.25 22.00
N LYS A 19 1.48 -8.97 21.68
CA LYS A 19 1.39 -9.86 20.51
C LYS A 19 1.76 -9.11 19.23
N ARG A 20 1.27 -7.86 19.10
CA ARG A 20 1.55 -6.95 17.98
C ARG A 20 2.10 -5.62 18.50
N PRO A 21 3.40 -5.54 18.68
CA PRO A 21 4.01 -4.34 19.28
C PRO A 21 4.04 -3.14 18.32
N VAL A 22 3.83 -3.36 17.01
CA VAL A 22 3.85 -2.32 15.99
C VAL A 22 2.43 -1.98 15.56
N ARG A 23 1.97 -0.74 15.81
CA ARG A 23 0.66 -0.27 15.37
C ARG A 23 0.61 -0.13 13.84
N LEU A 24 1.61 0.52 13.28
CA LEU A 24 1.76 0.73 11.84
C LEU A 24 3.24 0.62 11.47
N ALA A 25 3.55 -0.29 10.54
CA ALA A 25 4.84 -0.31 9.86
C ALA A 25 4.70 0.43 8.52
N VAL A 26 5.59 1.37 8.23
CA VAL A 26 5.66 2.06 6.94
C VAL A 26 6.84 1.49 6.16
N ILE A 27 6.56 0.90 5.01
CA ILE A 27 7.55 0.23 4.17
C ILE A 27 7.51 0.86 2.78
N GLN A 28 8.60 1.42 2.32
CA GLN A 28 8.75 1.83 0.93
C GLN A 28 8.73 0.57 0.05
N LEU A 29 7.75 0.44 -0.85
CA LEU A 29 7.62 -0.73 -1.72
C LEU A 29 8.60 -0.66 -2.89
N GLY A 30 8.72 0.50 -3.49
CA GLY A 30 9.62 0.73 -4.61
C GLY A 30 10.51 1.94 -4.37
N THR A 31 11.80 1.79 -4.63
CA THR A 31 12.79 2.87 -4.49
C THR A 31 12.87 3.70 -5.78
N TYR A 32 13.42 4.88 -5.67
CA TYR A 32 13.62 5.79 -6.79
C TYR A 32 14.50 5.20 -7.91
N ASP A 33 15.46 4.36 -7.55
CA ASP A 33 16.41 3.67 -8.44
C ASP A 33 15.87 2.33 -8.99
N GLY A 34 14.58 2.04 -8.80
CA GLY A 34 13.89 0.92 -9.44
C GLY A 34 13.93 -0.41 -8.68
N CYS A 35 14.45 -0.43 -7.44
CA CYS A 35 14.33 -1.62 -6.61
C CYS A 35 12.90 -1.78 -6.09
N ILE A 36 12.31 -2.96 -6.22
CA ILE A 36 10.97 -3.27 -5.74
C ILE A 36 11.02 -4.44 -4.76
N TYR A 37 10.42 -4.26 -3.59
CA TYR A 37 10.30 -5.33 -2.60
C TYR A 37 9.15 -6.29 -2.93
N ASN A 38 9.34 -7.54 -2.58
CA ASN A 38 8.27 -8.53 -2.61
C ASN A 38 7.35 -8.30 -1.38
N ALA A 39 6.16 -7.75 -1.61
CA ALA A 39 5.21 -7.42 -0.54
C ALA A 39 4.74 -8.65 0.24
N ARG A 40 4.57 -9.80 -0.43
CA ARG A 40 4.21 -11.08 0.20
C ARG A 40 5.28 -11.49 1.22
N GLU A 41 6.54 -11.39 0.86
CA GLU A 41 7.66 -11.70 1.75
C GLU A 41 7.76 -10.73 2.93
N VAL A 42 7.51 -9.44 2.72
CA VAL A 42 7.46 -8.44 3.80
C VAL A 42 6.39 -8.84 4.81
N ILE A 43 5.16 -9.12 4.35
CA ILE A 43 4.05 -9.52 5.24
C ILE A 43 4.38 -10.81 5.96
N ARG A 44 4.96 -11.80 5.28
CA ARG A 44 5.38 -13.06 5.91
C ARG A 44 6.39 -12.86 7.04
N LYS A 45 7.34 -11.94 6.86
CA LYS A 45 8.44 -11.71 7.82
C LYS A 45 8.02 -10.88 9.03
N ILE A 46 7.22 -9.83 8.84
CA ILE A 46 6.93 -8.87 9.91
C ILE A 46 5.43 -8.69 10.19
N GLY A 47 4.55 -9.25 9.37
CA GLY A 47 3.11 -9.02 9.48
C GLY A 47 2.51 -9.44 10.82
N HIS A 48 3.03 -10.49 11.44
CA HIS A 48 2.58 -10.96 12.75
C HIS A 48 2.91 -9.98 13.90
N LEU A 49 3.82 -9.05 13.68
CA LEU A 49 4.20 -8.02 14.65
C LEU A 49 3.37 -6.73 14.50
N CYS A 50 2.62 -6.57 13.41
CA CYS A 50 1.99 -5.32 13.02
C CYS A 50 0.46 -5.42 13.07
N ASP A 51 -0.22 -4.34 13.51
CA ASP A 51 -1.65 -4.20 13.28
C ASP A 51 -1.92 -3.88 11.81
N TYR A 52 -1.14 -2.96 11.26
CA TYR A 52 -1.17 -2.56 9.86
C TYR A 52 0.22 -2.42 9.26
N ILE A 53 0.31 -2.61 7.94
CA ILE A 53 1.46 -2.23 7.13
C ILE A 53 0.97 -1.26 6.07
N LEU A 54 1.62 -0.11 5.97
CA LEU A 54 1.47 0.83 4.87
C LEU A 54 2.64 0.62 3.90
N PHE A 55 2.31 0.28 2.68
CA PHE A 55 3.27 0.23 1.58
C PHE A 55 3.26 1.57 0.85
N ASP A 56 4.37 2.28 0.93
CA ASP A 56 4.59 3.47 0.11
C ASP A 56 4.97 3.03 -1.30
N SER A 57 3.99 3.07 -2.18
CA SER A 57 4.09 2.69 -3.58
C SER A 57 4.12 3.92 -4.50
N ALA A 58 4.67 5.04 -4.00
CA ALA A 58 4.68 6.29 -4.75
C ALA A 58 5.43 6.21 -6.09
N TRP A 59 6.44 5.35 -6.19
CA TRP A 59 7.23 5.13 -7.40
C TRP A 59 6.87 3.85 -8.17
N VAL A 60 5.85 3.17 -7.74
CA VAL A 60 5.34 1.96 -8.37
C VAL A 60 3.81 2.07 -8.50
N GLY A 61 3.06 0.99 -8.44
CA GLY A 61 1.61 0.98 -8.65
C GLY A 61 1.26 0.29 -9.96
N TYR A 62 2.21 0.21 -10.88
CA TYR A 62 2.10 -0.53 -12.14
C TYR A 62 2.34 -2.05 -11.96
N GLU A 63 2.98 -2.46 -10.88
CA GLU A 63 3.31 -3.86 -10.59
C GLU A 63 2.06 -4.75 -10.54
N GLN A 64 0.92 -4.20 -10.15
CA GLN A 64 -0.34 -4.92 -10.11
C GLN A 64 -0.85 -5.36 -11.50
N PHE A 65 -0.38 -4.72 -12.56
CA PHE A 65 -0.76 -5.03 -13.94
C PHE A 65 0.25 -5.94 -14.65
N ILE A 66 1.37 -6.26 -14.01
CA ILE A 66 2.45 -7.07 -14.55
C ILE A 66 2.42 -8.46 -13.90
N PRO A 67 2.05 -9.54 -14.63
CA PRO A 67 1.86 -10.86 -14.03
C PRO A 67 3.06 -11.39 -13.26
N MET A 68 4.28 -11.16 -13.76
CA MET A 68 5.51 -11.61 -13.09
C MET A 68 5.81 -10.85 -11.79
N MET A 69 5.19 -9.68 -11.57
CA MET A 69 5.36 -8.85 -10.39
C MET A 69 4.21 -9.00 -9.38
N ARG A 70 3.33 -9.99 -9.58
CA ARG A 70 2.14 -10.20 -8.75
C ARG A 70 2.43 -10.20 -7.24
N ASP A 71 3.50 -10.86 -6.82
CA ASP A 71 3.88 -10.96 -5.40
C ASP A 71 4.50 -9.67 -4.85
N CYS A 72 4.88 -8.74 -5.72
CA CYS A 72 5.32 -7.40 -5.32
C CYS A 72 4.13 -6.49 -4.98
N SER A 73 2.93 -6.76 -5.55
CA SER A 73 1.76 -5.92 -5.30
C SER A 73 1.05 -6.27 -3.99
N PRO A 74 0.99 -5.35 -3.01
CA PRO A 74 0.25 -5.59 -1.76
C PRO A 74 -1.25 -5.79 -2.00
N LEU A 75 -1.80 -5.19 -3.06
CA LEU A 75 -3.22 -5.25 -3.40
C LEU A 75 -3.64 -6.62 -3.93
N LEU A 76 -2.72 -7.33 -4.60
CA LEU A 76 -2.99 -8.63 -5.22
C LEU A 76 -2.67 -9.83 -4.31
N ILE A 77 -2.22 -9.59 -3.08
CA ILE A 77 -1.96 -10.68 -2.13
C ILE A 77 -3.29 -11.32 -1.74
N ASP A 78 -3.44 -12.58 -2.09
CA ASP A 78 -4.58 -13.40 -1.72
C ASP A 78 -4.33 -14.11 -0.38
N ASN A 79 -5.37 -14.71 0.18
CA ASN A 79 -5.31 -15.57 1.36
C ASN A 79 -4.83 -14.85 2.64
N LEU A 80 -5.17 -13.58 2.80
CA LEU A 80 -4.98 -12.89 4.07
C LEU A 80 -6.03 -13.36 5.06
N GLY A 81 -5.57 -13.89 6.20
CA GLY A 81 -6.42 -14.34 7.31
C GLY A 81 -6.44 -13.36 8.47
N PRO A 82 -7.22 -13.66 9.52
CA PRO A 82 -7.40 -12.78 10.68
C PRO A 82 -6.10 -12.51 11.45
N GLU A 83 -5.06 -13.29 11.22
CA GLU A 83 -3.74 -13.09 11.84
C GLU A 83 -2.81 -12.19 11.02
N ASN A 84 -3.16 -11.90 9.77
CA ASN A 84 -2.37 -10.99 8.96
C ASN A 84 -2.67 -9.52 9.29
N PRO A 85 -1.74 -8.59 9.01
CA PRO A 85 -1.98 -7.17 9.22
C PRO A 85 -2.99 -6.62 8.22
N GLY A 86 -3.69 -5.55 8.58
CA GLY A 86 -4.37 -4.72 7.60
C GLY A 86 -3.33 -4.04 6.68
N ILE A 87 -3.71 -3.75 5.46
CA ILE A 87 -2.81 -3.18 4.45
C ILE A 87 -3.35 -1.81 4.02
N PHE A 88 -2.46 -0.83 4.03
CA PHE A 88 -2.61 0.42 3.31
C PHE A 88 -1.59 0.50 2.17
N VAL A 89 -1.98 1.12 1.08
CA VAL A 89 -1.09 1.37 -0.06
C VAL A 89 -1.28 2.81 -0.50
N THR A 90 -0.19 3.56 -0.66
CA THR A 90 -0.22 4.91 -1.21
C THR A 90 0.39 4.91 -2.61
N HIS A 91 -0.33 5.49 -3.58
CA HIS A 91 0.14 5.68 -4.95
C HIS A 91 0.25 7.17 -5.28
N SER A 92 1.34 7.57 -5.87
CA SER A 92 1.44 8.82 -6.63
C SER A 92 1.11 8.53 -8.10
N VAL A 93 -0.17 8.58 -8.44
CA VAL A 93 -0.68 8.20 -9.77
C VAL A 93 -0.10 9.08 -10.88
N HIS A 94 0.34 10.29 -10.51
CA HIS A 94 0.97 11.24 -11.42
C HIS A 94 2.44 10.92 -11.77
N LYS A 95 3.07 9.92 -11.17
CA LYS A 95 4.48 9.57 -11.45
C LYS A 95 4.60 8.55 -12.59
N LEU A 96 4.30 7.29 -12.32
CA LEU A 96 4.47 6.20 -13.28
C LEU A 96 3.13 5.64 -13.79
N GLN A 97 2.05 6.37 -13.59
CA GLN A 97 0.73 6.11 -14.15
C GLN A 97 0.24 7.38 -14.87
N SER A 98 -0.99 7.38 -15.37
CA SER A 98 -1.50 8.44 -16.25
C SER A 98 -2.25 9.58 -15.54
N GLY A 99 -2.12 9.71 -14.22
CA GLY A 99 -2.76 10.79 -13.46
C GLY A 99 -2.10 12.14 -13.68
N PHE A 100 -2.87 13.22 -13.63
CA PHE A 100 -2.32 14.58 -13.63
C PHE A 100 -1.51 14.84 -12.34
N SER A 101 -0.51 15.69 -12.46
CA SER A 101 0.24 16.17 -11.29
C SER A 101 -0.71 16.93 -10.36
N GLN A 102 -0.77 16.54 -9.28
CA GLN A 102 -0.38 15.87 -8.09
C GLN A 102 -1.38 14.74 -7.69
N ALA A 103 -1.96 14.02 -8.69
CA ALA A 103 -2.90 12.94 -8.41
C ALA A 103 -2.26 11.86 -7.55
N SER A 104 -2.88 11.56 -6.43
CA SER A 104 -2.48 10.50 -5.51
C SER A 104 -3.70 9.82 -4.91
N GLN A 105 -3.52 8.63 -4.39
CA GLN A 105 -4.58 7.87 -3.75
C GLN A 105 -4.04 7.00 -2.62
N ILE A 106 -4.89 6.73 -1.64
CA ILE A 106 -4.67 5.72 -0.61
C ILE A 106 -5.69 4.60 -0.78
N LEU A 107 -5.22 3.39 -0.71
CA LEU A 107 -6.01 2.18 -0.84
C LEU A 107 -5.91 1.36 0.45
N LYS A 108 -7.01 0.71 0.81
CA LYS A 108 -7.10 -0.09 2.04
C LYS A 108 -7.57 -1.51 1.73
N LYS A 109 -6.88 -2.51 2.28
CA LYS A 109 -7.24 -3.92 2.19
C LYS A 109 -7.15 -4.54 3.59
N ASP A 110 -8.29 -4.67 4.26
CA ASP A 110 -8.35 -5.12 5.65
C ASP A 110 -9.67 -5.83 6.03
N SER A 111 -10.46 -6.26 5.06
CA SER A 111 -11.71 -6.99 5.32
C SER A 111 -11.51 -8.26 6.16
N HIS A 112 -10.33 -8.89 6.04
CA HIS A 112 -9.96 -10.09 6.78
C HIS A 112 -9.76 -9.88 8.29
N ILE A 113 -9.67 -8.63 8.75
CA ILE A 113 -9.60 -8.26 10.17
C ILE A 113 -10.81 -7.46 10.65
N ALA A 114 -11.87 -7.40 9.84
CA ALA A 114 -13.10 -6.72 10.23
C ALA A 114 -13.65 -7.29 11.56
N GLY A 115 -14.11 -6.42 12.45
CA GLY A 115 -14.60 -6.78 13.77
C GLY A 115 -13.53 -6.96 14.86
N GLN A 116 -12.24 -6.94 14.51
CA GLN A 116 -11.18 -6.94 15.52
C GLN A 116 -10.96 -5.52 16.08
N GLU A 117 -10.49 -5.42 17.34
CA GLU A 117 -10.19 -4.13 17.99
C GLU A 117 -9.23 -3.25 17.19
N ARG A 118 -8.27 -3.86 16.49
CA ARG A 118 -7.30 -3.17 15.66
C ARG A 118 -7.86 -2.67 14.33
N TYR A 119 -9.07 -3.09 13.94
CA TYR A 119 -9.68 -2.71 12.67
C TYR A 119 -9.95 -1.20 12.59
N VAL A 120 -9.50 -0.58 11.52
CA VAL A 120 -9.77 0.82 11.20
C VAL A 120 -10.96 0.86 10.24
N ASN A 121 -12.15 1.18 10.73
CA ASN A 121 -13.33 1.30 9.88
C ASN A 121 -13.19 2.48 8.90
N HIS A 122 -14.06 2.51 7.90
CA HIS A 122 -14.02 3.53 6.85
C HIS A 122 -14.21 4.94 7.41
N GLU A 123 -15.13 5.10 8.35
CA GLU A 123 -15.44 6.40 8.97
C GLU A 123 -14.22 7.00 9.68
N ARG A 124 -13.52 6.19 10.52
CA ARG A 124 -12.30 6.65 11.21
C ARG A 124 -11.20 7.04 10.22
N LEU A 125 -11.02 6.25 9.15
CA LEU A 125 -10.03 6.55 8.12
C LEU A 125 -10.41 7.86 7.40
N ASN A 126 -11.66 7.99 6.99
CA ASN A 126 -12.15 9.18 6.30
C ASN A 126 -12.02 10.43 7.15
N ASN A 127 -12.39 10.37 8.43
CA ASN A 127 -12.26 11.49 9.35
C ASN A 127 -10.79 11.91 9.53
N ALA A 128 -9.87 10.94 9.65
CA ALA A 128 -8.43 11.22 9.72
C ALA A 128 -7.92 11.85 8.41
N PHE A 129 -8.41 11.39 7.27
CA PHE A 129 -8.06 11.91 5.95
C PHE A 129 -8.52 13.36 5.79
N MET A 130 -9.79 13.64 6.12
CA MET A 130 -10.39 14.99 6.07
C MET A 130 -9.66 16.04 6.90
N LEU A 131 -8.97 15.64 7.98
CA LEU A 131 -8.17 16.55 8.80
C LEU A 131 -6.88 17.03 8.09
N HIS A 132 -6.44 16.34 7.07
CA HIS A 132 -5.12 16.54 6.45
C HIS A 132 -5.19 16.88 4.95
N GLU A 133 -6.37 16.88 4.36
CA GLU A 133 -6.54 17.20 2.95
C GLU A 133 -7.08 18.62 2.73
N SER A 134 -7.01 19.08 1.48
CA SER A 134 -7.60 20.34 1.07
C SER A 134 -9.12 20.30 1.13
N THR A 135 -9.75 21.39 1.58
CA THR A 135 -11.21 21.56 1.58
C THR A 135 -11.79 21.83 0.18
N SER A 136 -10.93 22.12 -0.80
CA SER A 136 -11.33 22.49 -2.17
C SER A 136 -10.96 21.38 -3.14
N PRO A 137 -11.92 20.53 -3.57
CA PRO A 137 -11.65 19.46 -4.51
C PRO A 137 -11.31 20.02 -5.90
N LEU A 138 -10.26 19.50 -6.52
CA LEU A 138 -9.91 19.78 -7.91
C LEU A 138 -10.41 18.65 -8.80
N TYR A 139 -11.57 18.87 -9.42
CA TYR A 139 -12.26 17.83 -10.22
C TYR A 139 -11.43 17.29 -11.38
N GLN A 140 -10.53 18.10 -11.95
CA GLN A 140 -9.61 17.64 -12.99
C GLN A 140 -8.68 16.53 -12.51
N ILE A 141 -8.23 16.59 -11.25
CA ILE A 141 -7.43 15.51 -10.64
C ILE A 141 -8.29 14.25 -10.48
N PHE A 142 -9.52 14.38 -9.98
CA PHE A 142 -10.42 13.22 -9.86
C PHE A 142 -10.74 12.60 -11.22
N ALA A 143 -11.02 13.41 -12.22
CA ALA A 143 -11.23 12.93 -13.58
C ALA A 143 -9.98 12.20 -14.12
N SER A 144 -8.78 12.70 -13.84
CA SER A 144 -7.55 12.03 -14.26
C SER A 144 -7.34 10.67 -13.58
N LEU A 145 -7.77 10.52 -12.32
CA LEU A 145 -7.74 9.23 -11.62
C LEU A 145 -8.71 8.21 -12.24
N ASP A 146 -9.93 8.64 -12.58
CA ASP A 146 -10.92 7.78 -13.25
C ASP A 146 -10.44 7.36 -14.64
N VAL A 147 -9.91 8.31 -15.42
CA VAL A 147 -9.33 8.02 -16.75
C VAL A 147 -8.16 7.03 -16.62
N ASN A 148 -7.24 7.26 -15.66
CA ASN A 148 -6.15 6.33 -15.40
C ASN A 148 -6.65 4.91 -15.11
N ALA A 149 -7.67 4.78 -14.24
CA ALA A 149 -8.25 3.48 -13.91
C ALA A 149 -8.80 2.79 -15.17
N ARG A 150 -9.55 3.51 -16.00
CA ARG A 150 -10.10 2.98 -17.26
C ARG A 150 -9.03 2.62 -18.29
N MET A 151 -7.97 3.40 -18.39
CA MET A 151 -6.82 3.09 -19.27
C MET A 151 -6.12 1.79 -18.87
N LEU A 152 -6.16 1.44 -17.58
CA LEU A 152 -5.52 0.24 -17.05
C LEU A 152 -6.45 -0.98 -17.00
N GLU A 153 -7.73 -0.84 -17.37
CA GLU A 153 -8.66 -1.96 -17.48
C GLU A 153 -8.31 -2.90 -18.66
N GLY A 154 -8.55 -4.19 -18.48
CA GLY A 154 -8.49 -5.20 -19.53
C GLY A 154 -7.08 -5.41 -20.11
N LYS A 155 -6.89 -5.08 -21.38
CA LYS A 155 -5.63 -5.33 -22.09
C LYS A 155 -4.54 -4.28 -21.83
N ALA A 156 -4.86 -3.17 -21.18
CA ALA A 156 -3.93 -2.04 -21.03
C ALA A 156 -2.68 -2.42 -20.22
N GLY A 157 -2.79 -3.28 -19.23
CA GLY A 157 -1.64 -3.82 -18.51
C GLY A 157 -0.63 -4.55 -19.42
N LYS A 158 -1.12 -5.19 -20.49
CA LYS A 158 -0.24 -5.82 -21.50
C LYS A 158 0.50 -4.79 -22.35
N TYR A 159 -0.12 -3.65 -22.61
CA TYR A 159 0.54 -2.57 -23.38
C TYR A 159 1.64 -1.89 -22.57
N MET A 160 1.47 -1.74 -21.27
CA MET A 160 2.54 -1.22 -20.39
C MET A 160 3.77 -2.14 -20.42
N LEU A 161 3.56 -3.46 -20.40
CA LEU A 161 4.63 -4.44 -20.58
C LEU A 161 5.27 -4.37 -21.98
N SER A 162 4.45 -4.15 -23.01
CA SER A 162 4.92 -4.05 -24.39
C SER A 162 5.86 -2.86 -24.59
N LEU A 163 5.61 -1.74 -23.92
CA LEU A 163 6.49 -0.57 -23.98
C LEU A 163 7.87 -0.85 -23.34
N ILE A 164 7.95 -1.73 -22.36
CA ILE A 164 9.24 -2.17 -21.79
C ILE A 164 10.01 -3.05 -22.79
N HIS A 165 9.31 -3.84 -23.59
CA HIS A 165 9.93 -4.71 -24.58
C HIS A 165 10.27 -4.03 -25.92
N ILE A 166 9.73 -2.85 -26.20
CA ILE A 166 10.05 -2.09 -27.42
C ILE A 166 11.42 -1.41 -27.34
N SER A 167 12.02 -1.35 -26.16
CA SER A 167 13.35 -0.76 -25.95
C SER A 167 14.51 -1.77 -26.07
N GLU A 168 14.24 -3.03 -26.36
CA GLU A 168 15.21 -4.07 -26.72
C GLU A 168 15.13 -4.38 -28.23
#